data_ee1e6fe9cc4a10cc6c13aebac6d25570
#
_entry.id   ee1e6fe9cc4a10cc6c13aebac6d25570
#
_cell.length_a   1.000
_cell.length_b   1.000
_cell.length_c   1.000
_cell.angle_alpha   90.00
_cell.angle_beta   90.00
_cell.angle_gamma   90.00
#
_symmetry.space_group_name_H-M   'P 1'
#
loop_
_entity.id
_entity.type
_entity.pdbx_description
1 polymer ?
#
loop_
_entity_poly.entity_id
_entity_poly.type
_entity_poly.pdbx_seq_one_letter_code
_entity_poly.pdbx_strand_id
1 'polypeptide(L)'
;YTIVGRFLLDAVGTVLGAAVTPEVRAAWDEVYWLFATELIAQEAALYALGGTNPEEPWREYRVVERDEESTDIFSLVIAPVEGHVPTHDTGQYVAISVTLPDGSRQPRQYTISSGPRRDSLRVTIKRVHGAAGVPDGIVSNWLYEHARPGAILDVSQPAGDVVLDNTEAPLVLVSAGIGITPVAAILEDLSRRQPDRTVRLFHADRAHETHALYTSLRRQVLAMRDARAQNWYEADAHAAPTLHPALPGFMDLQAVDLPDNATVFMCGPLPFMQTMRATLLSRGVAAERIHYEVFGPDLWAQNPDAVGAA
;
A
#
# COMPACT_ATOMS: atom_id res chain seq x y z
N TYR A 1 6.06 14.77 -17.72
CA TYR A 1 5.08 14.42 -18.77
C TYR A 1 5.70 14.41 -20.18
N THR A 2 6.55 15.37 -20.55
CA THR A 2 7.19 15.42 -21.90
C THR A 2 7.97 14.15 -22.23
N ILE A 3 8.76 13.63 -21.29
CA ILE A 3 9.53 12.40 -21.48
C ILE A 3 8.59 11.20 -21.66
N VAL A 4 7.58 11.09 -20.80
CA VAL A 4 6.60 9.98 -20.84
C VAL A 4 5.84 9.99 -22.17
N GLY A 5 5.33 11.14 -22.61
CA GLY A 5 4.60 11.27 -23.88
C GLY A 5 5.43 10.83 -25.07
N ARG A 6 6.67 11.28 -25.14
CA ARG A 6 7.57 10.89 -26.23
C ARG A 6 7.76 9.37 -26.30
N PHE A 7 8.12 8.74 -25.18
CA PHE A 7 8.38 7.29 -25.18
C PHE A 7 7.11 6.46 -25.36
N LEU A 8 5.96 6.93 -24.85
CA LEU A 8 4.67 6.27 -25.06
C LEU A 8 4.31 6.27 -26.57
N LEU A 9 4.39 7.42 -27.24
CA LEU A 9 4.08 7.54 -28.66
C LEU A 9 5.08 6.77 -29.54
N ASP A 10 6.35 6.73 -29.14
CA ASP A 10 7.35 5.93 -29.83
C ASP A 10 7.08 4.42 -29.67
N ALA A 11 6.67 3.97 -28.49
CA ALA A 11 6.28 2.59 -28.25
C ALA A 11 5.03 2.20 -29.05
N VAL A 12 4.00 3.06 -29.08
CA VAL A 12 2.80 2.86 -29.90
C VAL A 12 3.18 2.73 -31.39
N GLY A 13 4.06 3.62 -31.89
CA GLY A 13 4.56 3.53 -33.25
C GLY A 13 5.32 2.23 -33.54
N THR A 14 6.11 1.76 -32.59
CA THR A 14 6.86 0.49 -32.71
C THR A 14 5.93 -0.73 -32.78
N VAL A 15 4.90 -0.77 -31.92
CA VAL A 15 3.96 -1.92 -31.84
C VAL A 15 3.00 -1.97 -33.02
N LEU A 16 2.43 -0.82 -33.41
CA LEU A 16 1.40 -0.76 -34.45
C LEU A 16 1.98 -0.54 -35.86
N GLY A 17 3.27 -0.20 -35.99
CA GLY A 17 3.98 -0.08 -37.25
C GLY A 17 3.29 0.87 -38.22
N ALA A 18 3.05 0.39 -39.47
CA ALA A 18 2.50 1.18 -40.54
C ALA A 18 1.05 1.72 -40.32
N ALA A 19 0.37 1.24 -39.28
CA ALA A 19 -0.95 1.78 -38.91
C ALA A 19 -0.85 3.16 -38.24
N VAL A 20 0.33 3.55 -37.74
CA VAL A 20 0.57 4.88 -37.18
C VAL A 20 1.11 5.82 -38.24
N THR A 21 0.19 6.38 -39.05
CA THR A 21 0.55 7.44 -39.97
C THR A 21 0.93 8.73 -39.24
N PRO A 22 1.58 9.70 -39.91
CA PRO A 22 1.87 11.01 -39.32
C PRO A 22 0.63 11.70 -38.71
N GLU A 23 -0.51 11.59 -39.37
CA GLU A 23 -1.80 12.18 -38.94
C GLU A 23 -2.30 11.46 -37.66
N VAL A 24 -2.22 10.12 -37.64
CA VAL A 24 -2.58 9.32 -36.44
C VAL A 24 -1.67 9.67 -35.28
N ARG A 25 -0.35 9.80 -35.53
CA ARG A 25 0.61 10.20 -34.48
C ARG A 25 0.30 11.59 -33.92
N ALA A 26 -0.02 12.56 -34.81
CA ALA A 26 -0.36 13.91 -34.37
C ALA A 26 -1.65 13.92 -33.51
N ALA A 27 -2.69 13.17 -33.91
CA ALA A 27 -3.92 13.06 -33.15
C ALA A 27 -3.69 12.43 -31.78
N TRP A 28 -2.85 11.39 -31.65
CA TRP A 28 -2.48 10.79 -30.38
C TRP A 28 -1.64 11.72 -29.50
N ASP A 29 -0.77 12.55 -30.10
CA ASP A 29 -0.02 13.58 -29.36
C ASP A 29 -0.97 14.62 -28.75
N GLU A 30 -1.96 15.10 -29.51
CA GLU A 30 -2.99 16.02 -28.99
C GLU A 30 -3.78 15.38 -27.83
N VAL A 31 -4.24 14.14 -27.97
CA VAL A 31 -4.95 13.41 -26.90
C VAL A 31 -4.07 13.27 -25.68
N TYR A 32 -2.81 12.89 -25.85
CA TYR A 32 -1.86 12.78 -24.74
C TYR A 32 -1.74 14.09 -23.97
N TRP A 33 -1.58 15.22 -24.66
CA TRP A 33 -1.43 16.52 -24.01
C TRP A 33 -2.70 17.02 -23.33
N LEU A 34 -3.89 16.64 -23.82
CA LEU A 34 -5.14 16.91 -23.09
C LEU A 34 -5.14 16.23 -21.72
N PHE A 35 -4.81 14.93 -21.67
CA PHE A 35 -4.67 14.21 -20.40
C PHE A 35 -3.53 14.75 -19.52
N ALA A 36 -2.36 14.97 -20.10
CA ALA A 36 -1.20 15.45 -19.39
C ALA A 36 -1.45 16.81 -18.73
N THR A 37 -2.15 17.71 -19.40
CA THR A 37 -2.48 19.04 -18.85
C THR A 37 -3.40 18.93 -17.66
N GLU A 38 -4.41 18.06 -17.71
CA GLU A 38 -5.31 17.81 -16.57
C GLU A 38 -4.55 17.20 -15.39
N LEU A 39 -3.70 16.19 -15.64
CA LEU A 39 -2.90 15.56 -14.59
C LEU A 39 -1.91 16.55 -13.96
N ILE A 40 -1.29 17.42 -14.75
CA ILE A 40 -0.39 18.49 -14.25
C ILE A 40 -1.17 19.46 -13.34
N ALA A 41 -2.41 19.83 -13.75
CA ALA A 41 -3.24 20.73 -12.94
C ALA A 41 -3.65 20.09 -11.61
N GLN A 42 -4.03 18.81 -11.62
CA GLN A 42 -4.38 18.07 -10.41
C GLN A 42 -3.15 17.89 -9.49
N GLU A 43 -2.00 17.53 -10.06
CA GLU A 43 -0.76 17.41 -9.31
C GLU A 43 -0.36 18.75 -8.65
N ALA A 44 -0.45 19.85 -9.39
CA ALA A 44 -0.17 21.19 -8.85
C ALA A 44 -1.13 21.55 -7.70
N ALA A 45 -2.41 21.20 -7.80
CA ALA A 45 -3.39 21.43 -6.74
C ALA A 45 -3.06 20.60 -5.49
N LEU A 46 -2.65 19.33 -5.65
CA LEU A 46 -2.24 18.47 -4.54
C LEU A 46 -0.96 19.00 -3.85
N TYR A 47 0.03 19.47 -4.62
CA TYR A 47 1.22 20.12 -4.05
C TYR A 47 0.87 21.38 -3.25
N ALA A 48 -0.03 22.20 -3.79
CA ALA A 48 -0.49 23.41 -3.11
C ALA A 48 -1.22 23.09 -1.79
N LEU A 49 -2.10 22.08 -1.78
CA LEU A 49 -2.79 21.60 -0.57
C LEU A 49 -1.82 21.05 0.47
N GLY A 50 -0.79 20.33 0.05
CA GLY A 50 0.26 19.79 0.92
C GLY A 50 1.32 20.82 1.34
N GLY A 51 1.26 22.06 0.84
CA GLY A 51 2.27 23.10 1.08
C GLY A 51 3.66 22.72 0.53
N THR A 52 3.69 21.90 -0.53
CA THR A 52 4.93 21.40 -1.15
C THR A 52 5.25 22.22 -2.40
N ASN A 53 6.51 22.63 -2.55
CA ASN A 53 6.98 23.26 -3.78
C ASN A 53 7.09 22.19 -4.89
N PRO A 54 6.38 22.34 -6.04
CA PRO A 54 6.49 21.39 -7.15
C PRO A 54 7.90 21.24 -7.74
N GLU A 55 8.75 22.27 -7.62
CA GLU A 55 10.14 22.22 -8.07
C GLU A 55 11.04 21.42 -7.11
N GLU A 56 10.62 21.30 -5.84
CA GLU A 56 11.31 20.54 -4.80
C GLU A 56 10.34 19.59 -4.10
N PRO A 57 9.85 18.56 -4.80
CA PRO A 57 8.82 17.66 -4.27
C PRO A 57 9.33 16.72 -3.16
N TRP A 58 10.63 16.71 -2.93
CA TRP A 58 11.29 15.86 -1.95
C TRP A 58 11.65 16.66 -0.70
N ARG A 59 11.34 16.08 0.46
CA ARG A 59 11.70 16.64 1.77
C ARG A 59 12.61 15.67 2.50
N GLU A 60 13.58 16.19 3.21
CA GLU A 60 14.46 15.38 4.03
C GLU A 60 13.77 14.90 5.30
N TYR A 61 13.81 13.59 5.51
CA TYR A 61 13.37 12.94 6.74
C TYR A 61 14.54 12.18 7.36
N ARG A 62 14.64 12.26 8.68
CA ARG A 62 15.61 11.49 9.46
C ARG A 62 14.98 10.21 9.95
N VAL A 63 15.65 9.08 9.77
CA VAL A 63 15.30 7.83 10.45
C VAL A 63 15.55 8.02 11.94
N VAL A 64 14.50 7.95 12.76
CA VAL A 64 14.59 8.09 14.22
C VAL A 64 14.59 6.75 14.93
N GLU A 65 13.88 5.77 14.37
CA GLU A 65 13.79 4.41 14.90
C GLU A 65 13.75 3.40 13.77
N ARG A 66 14.29 2.22 14.02
CA ARG A 66 14.23 1.08 13.12
C ARG A 66 13.97 -0.18 13.93
N ASP A 67 12.91 -0.90 13.56
CA ASP A 67 12.50 -2.17 14.14
C ASP A 67 12.60 -3.28 13.10
N GLU A 68 13.22 -4.39 13.45
CA GLU A 68 13.22 -5.59 12.62
C GLU A 68 11.92 -6.36 12.91
N GLU A 69 11.01 -6.40 11.95
CA GLU A 69 9.71 -7.08 12.08
C GLU A 69 9.84 -8.59 11.81
N SER A 70 10.70 -8.95 10.86
CA SER A 70 11.08 -10.32 10.51
C SER A 70 12.43 -10.32 9.78
N THR A 71 12.89 -11.48 9.30
CA THR A 71 14.15 -11.59 8.55
C THR A 71 14.23 -10.64 7.36
N ASP A 72 13.11 -10.42 6.67
CA ASP A 72 13.05 -9.63 5.43
C ASP A 72 12.15 -8.40 5.53
N ILE A 73 11.62 -8.11 6.71
CA ILE A 73 10.71 -6.98 6.91
C ILE A 73 11.20 -6.12 8.08
N PHE A 74 11.26 -4.83 7.85
CA PHE A 74 11.64 -3.85 8.87
C PHE A 74 10.75 -2.61 8.79
N SER A 75 10.54 -1.99 9.93
CA SER A 75 9.84 -0.72 10.08
C SER A 75 10.82 0.41 10.29
N LEU A 76 10.58 1.54 9.65
CA LEU A 76 11.29 2.80 9.90
C LEU A 76 10.31 3.82 10.43
N VAL A 77 10.61 4.41 11.57
CA VAL A 77 9.99 5.66 12.00
C VAL A 77 10.86 6.80 11.49
N ILE A 78 10.26 7.66 10.67
CA ILE A 78 10.97 8.78 10.05
C ILE A 78 10.31 10.10 10.45
N ALA A 79 11.10 11.11 10.74
CA ALA A 79 10.66 12.45 11.12
C ALA A 79 11.23 13.48 10.15
N PRO A 80 10.45 14.50 9.74
CA PRO A 80 10.99 15.55 8.89
C PRO A 80 12.16 16.26 9.59
N VAL A 81 13.20 16.58 8.83
CA VAL A 81 14.36 17.32 9.38
C VAL A 81 13.93 18.73 9.77
N GLU A 82 13.02 19.31 9.00
CA GLU A 82 12.44 20.63 9.26
C GLU A 82 10.91 20.58 9.19
N GLY A 83 10.25 21.34 10.07
CA GLY A 83 8.81 21.48 10.12
C GLY A 83 8.08 20.26 10.67
N HIS A 84 6.92 19.94 10.11
CA HIS A 84 6.04 18.86 10.51
C HIS A 84 5.68 17.96 9.33
N VAL A 85 5.23 16.75 9.63
CA VAL A 85 4.61 15.87 8.64
C VAL A 85 3.39 16.59 8.05
N PRO A 86 3.22 16.65 6.72
CA PRO A 86 2.02 17.16 6.09
C PRO A 86 0.77 16.40 6.59
N THR A 87 -0.36 17.10 6.68
CA THR A 87 -1.63 16.45 6.98
C THR A 87 -1.91 15.38 5.94
N HIS A 88 -2.29 14.20 6.40
CA HIS A 88 -2.56 13.06 5.54
C HIS A 88 -3.68 12.20 6.12
N ASP A 89 -4.30 11.43 5.25
CA ASP A 89 -5.34 10.49 5.59
C ASP A 89 -4.78 9.08 5.81
N THR A 90 -5.48 8.32 6.64
CA THR A 90 -5.12 6.92 6.93
C THR A 90 -5.32 6.06 5.69
N GLY A 91 -4.28 5.35 5.28
CA GLY A 91 -4.24 4.55 4.04
C GLY A 91 -3.31 5.14 2.98
N GLN A 92 -2.91 6.40 3.11
CA GLN A 92 -1.98 7.02 2.17
C GLN A 92 -0.57 6.45 2.25
N TYR A 93 0.22 6.69 1.21
CA TYR A 93 1.62 6.28 1.08
C TYR A 93 2.54 7.49 0.87
N VAL A 94 3.82 7.27 1.04
CA VAL A 94 4.90 8.18 0.61
C VAL A 94 5.81 7.49 -0.38
N ALA A 95 6.41 8.24 -1.29
CA ALA A 95 7.55 7.76 -2.07
C ALA A 95 8.85 8.08 -1.31
N ILE A 96 9.74 7.10 -1.21
CA ILE A 96 11.10 7.27 -0.72
C ILE A 96 12.05 7.16 -1.92
N SER A 97 12.87 8.18 -2.13
CA SER A 97 13.86 8.21 -3.20
C SER A 97 15.25 7.93 -2.64
N VAL A 98 15.96 7.00 -3.27
CA VAL A 98 17.34 6.68 -2.93
C VAL A 98 18.25 7.06 -4.10
N THR A 99 19.45 7.52 -3.81
CA THR A 99 20.50 7.76 -4.82
C THR A 99 21.42 6.56 -4.85
N LEU A 100 21.51 5.91 -6.01
CA LEU A 100 22.35 4.74 -6.22
C LEU A 100 23.81 5.14 -6.48
N PRO A 101 24.78 4.21 -6.38
CA PRO A 101 26.20 4.49 -6.60
C PRO A 101 26.53 5.07 -7.99
N ASP A 102 25.70 4.82 -9.00
CA ASP A 102 25.82 5.38 -10.34
C ASP A 102 25.26 6.81 -10.47
N GLY A 103 24.75 7.39 -9.36
CA GLY A 103 24.13 8.69 -9.32
C GLY A 103 22.66 8.73 -9.74
N SER A 104 22.08 7.60 -10.16
CA SER A 104 20.66 7.55 -10.51
C SER A 104 19.78 7.61 -9.27
N ARG A 105 18.65 8.31 -9.38
CA ARG A 105 17.62 8.38 -8.32
C ARG A 105 16.51 7.36 -8.60
N GLN A 106 16.18 6.59 -7.57
CA GLN A 106 15.17 5.54 -7.68
C GLN A 106 14.11 5.75 -6.57
N PRO A 107 12.90 6.22 -6.90
CA PRO A 107 11.80 6.30 -5.94
C PRO A 107 11.04 4.98 -5.87
N ARG A 108 10.50 4.66 -4.67
CA ARG A 108 9.50 3.61 -4.47
C ARG A 108 8.46 4.08 -3.46
N GLN A 109 7.23 3.64 -3.67
CA GLN A 109 6.10 3.95 -2.80
C GLN A 109 6.07 2.96 -1.64
N TYR A 110 5.79 3.49 -0.45
CA TYR A 110 5.60 2.73 0.79
C TYR A 110 4.40 3.28 1.55
N THR A 111 3.45 2.41 1.84
CA THR A 111 2.29 2.79 2.65
C THR A 111 2.74 3.31 4.01
N ILE A 112 2.13 4.40 4.46
CA ILE A 112 2.30 4.88 5.83
C ILE A 112 1.61 3.86 6.74
N SER A 113 2.39 3.10 7.50
CA SER A 113 1.90 1.99 8.34
C SER A 113 1.53 2.42 9.77
N SER A 114 1.54 3.72 10.05
CA SER A 114 1.03 4.32 11.31
C SER A 114 -0.20 5.17 11.04
N GLY A 115 -1.06 5.33 12.03
CA GLY A 115 -2.10 6.34 11.99
C GLY A 115 -1.51 7.77 11.90
N PRO A 116 -2.28 8.78 11.44
CA PRO A 116 -1.78 10.13 11.26
C PRO A 116 -1.16 10.72 12.52
N ARG A 117 0.05 11.28 12.37
CA ARG A 117 0.82 11.99 13.40
C ARG A 117 1.47 13.23 12.81
N ARG A 118 1.76 14.24 13.63
CA ARG A 118 2.38 15.48 13.17
C ARG A 118 3.91 15.42 13.10
N ASP A 119 4.52 14.53 13.87
CA ASP A 119 5.95 14.57 14.13
C ASP A 119 6.71 13.45 13.43
N SER A 120 6.03 12.39 13.02
CA SER A 120 6.68 11.24 12.38
C SER A 120 5.72 10.42 11.53
N LEU A 121 6.28 9.64 10.61
CA LEU A 121 5.62 8.58 9.84
C LEU A 121 6.30 7.25 10.17
N ARG A 122 5.55 6.16 10.13
CA ARG A 122 6.13 4.83 10.06
C ARG A 122 5.88 4.25 8.67
N VAL A 123 6.92 3.71 8.06
CA VAL A 123 6.84 2.88 6.85
C VAL A 123 7.39 1.51 7.17
N THR A 124 6.72 0.46 6.71
CA THR A 124 7.15 -0.92 6.91
C THR A 124 7.49 -1.53 5.56
N ILE A 125 8.72 -1.98 5.43
CA ILE A 125 9.35 -2.30 4.15
C ILE A 125 9.71 -3.77 4.13
N LYS A 126 9.26 -4.48 3.09
CA LYS A 126 9.70 -5.83 2.79
C LYS A 126 10.83 -5.80 1.77
N ARG A 127 11.93 -6.47 2.08
CA ARG A 127 12.99 -6.73 1.10
C ARG A 127 12.45 -7.60 -0.03
N VAL A 128 12.74 -7.21 -1.24
CA VAL A 128 12.38 -7.99 -2.42
C VAL A 128 13.61 -8.80 -2.83
N HIS A 129 13.52 -10.10 -2.65
CA HIS A 129 14.52 -11.03 -3.17
C HIS A 129 14.12 -11.47 -4.58
N GLY A 130 15.09 -11.47 -5.48
CA GLY A 130 14.91 -11.96 -6.83
C GLY A 130 14.66 -13.48 -6.83
N ALA A 131 14.00 -13.95 -7.86
CA ALA A 131 13.90 -15.38 -8.17
C ALA A 131 14.83 -15.71 -9.35
N ALA A 132 14.94 -16.98 -9.73
CA ALA A 132 15.83 -17.40 -10.80
C ALA A 132 15.68 -16.51 -12.07
N GLY A 133 16.71 -15.73 -12.38
CA GLY A 133 16.74 -14.81 -13.53
C GLY A 133 16.12 -13.42 -13.29
N VAL A 134 15.61 -13.14 -12.10
CA VAL A 134 15.07 -11.80 -11.72
C VAL A 134 15.99 -11.22 -10.64
N PRO A 135 16.52 -10.00 -10.81
CA PRO A 135 17.38 -9.36 -9.80
C PRO A 135 16.60 -9.00 -8.53
N ASP A 136 17.33 -8.82 -7.44
CA ASP A 136 16.81 -8.28 -6.18
C ASP A 136 16.22 -6.88 -6.37
N GLY A 137 15.24 -6.54 -5.54
CA GLY A 137 14.66 -5.20 -5.53
C GLY A 137 15.68 -4.16 -5.06
N ILE A 138 16.09 -3.26 -5.95
CA ILE A 138 17.18 -2.32 -5.70
C ILE A 138 16.90 -1.44 -4.47
N VAL A 139 15.76 -0.76 -4.43
CA VAL A 139 15.47 0.24 -3.38
C VAL A 139 15.22 -0.42 -2.03
N SER A 140 14.44 -1.52 -1.97
CA SER A 140 14.16 -2.19 -0.71
C SER A 140 15.41 -2.77 -0.04
N ASN A 141 16.35 -3.29 -0.82
CA ASN A 141 17.63 -3.79 -0.32
C ASN A 141 18.57 -2.65 0.05
N TRP A 142 18.63 -1.56 -0.75
CA TRP A 142 19.38 -0.36 -0.38
C TRP A 142 18.91 0.23 0.96
N LEU A 143 17.60 0.36 1.17
CA LEU A 143 17.03 0.84 2.43
C LEU A 143 17.35 -0.10 3.60
N TYR A 144 17.32 -1.41 3.38
CA TYR A 144 17.68 -2.38 4.41
C TYR A 144 19.13 -2.19 4.88
N GLU A 145 20.05 -1.92 3.98
CA GLU A 145 21.48 -1.77 4.27
C GLU A 145 21.80 -0.40 4.89
N HIS A 146 21.19 0.68 4.39
CA HIS A 146 21.61 2.05 4.68
C HIS A 146 20.67 2.84 5.59
N ALA A 147 19.37 2.50 5.66
CA ALA A 147 18.42 3.24 6.48
C ALA A 147 18.52 2.85 7.96
N ARG A 148 19.50 3.41 8.64
CA ARG A 148 19.75 3.26 10.08
C ARG A 148 19.36 4.54 10.84
N PRO A 149 19.09 4.47 12.15
CA PRO A 149 18.85 5.70 12.94
C PRO A 149 19.90 6.78 12.68
N GLY A 150 19.44 7.97 12.36
CA GLY A 150 20.27 9.11 11.95
C GLY A 150 20.40 9.28 10.43
N ALA A 151 20.13 8.28 9.61
CA ALA A 151 20.17 8.41 8.15
C ALA A 151 19.11 9.41 7.65
N ILE A 152 19.43 10.12 6.58
CA ILE A 152 18.52 11.05 5.90
C ILE A 152 17.98 10.39 4.64
N LEU A 153 16.69 10.53 4.43
CA LEU A 153 15.96 10.00 3.28
C LEU A 153 15.16 11.11 2.60
N ASP A 154 15.14 11.10 1.28
CA ASP A 154 14.27 11.97 0.48
C ASP A 154 12.88 11.35 0.39
N VAL A 155 11.89 12.03 0.93
CA VAL A 155 10.50 11.54 1.04
C VAL A 155 9.55 12.51 0.37
N SER A 156 8.59 11.99 -0.41
CA SER A 156 7.53 12.80 -1.02
C SER A 156 6.50 13.25 0.03
N GLN A 157 5.61 14.16 -0.36
CA GLN A 157 4.38 14.34 0.40
C GLN A 157 3.54 13.05 0.38
N PRO A 158 2.65 12.83 1.40
CA PRO A 158 1.68 11.75 1.39
C PRO A 158 0.73 11.86 0.19
N ALA A 159 0.37 10.72 -0.40
CA ALA A 159 -0.53 10.60 -1.54
C ALA A 159 -1.31 9.28 -1.48
N GLY A 160 -2.35 9.13 -2.31
CA GLY A 160 -3.17 7.93 -2.44
C GLY A 160 -4.64 8.19 -2.16
N ASP A 161 -5.51 7.43 -2.82
CA ASP A 161 -6.96 7.61 -2.81
C ASP A 161 -7.69 6.55 -1.98
N VAL A 162 -7.00 5.45 -1.64
CA VAL A 162 -7.57 4.37 -0.82
C VAL A 162 -7.40 4.77 0.65
N VAL A 163 -8.33 5.60 1.12
CA VAL A 163 -8.30 6.16 2.46
C VAL A 163 -9.48 5.67 3.30
N LEU A 164 -9.28 5.59 4.61
CA LEU A 164 -10.35 5.26 5.54
C LEU A 164 -11.40 6.38 5.56
N ASP A 165 -12.66 6.01 5.38
CA ASP A 165 -13.78 6.92 5.55
C ASP A 165 -14.03 7.28 7.03
N ASN A 166 -14.77 8.36 7.27
CA ASN A 166 -15.16 8.81 8.60
C ASN A 166 -16.50 8.24 9.07
N THR A 167 -17.01 7.17 8.42
CA THR A 167 -18.26 6.52 8.82
C THR A 167 -18.05 5.66 10.07
N GLU A 168 -19.16 5.30 10.74
CA GLU A 168 -19.15 4.34 11.85
C GLU A 168 -19.56 2.93 11.39
N ALA A 169 -19.75 2.72 10.08
CA ALA A 169 -20.11 1.41 9.55
C ALA A 169 -19.07 0.35 9.97
N PRO A 170 -19.50 -0.89 10.22
CA PRO A 170 -18.60 -1.99 10.50
C PRO A 170 -17.50 -2.11 9.43
N LEU A 171 -16.29 -2.45 9.85
CA LEU A 171 -15.12 -2.55 8.99
C LEU A 171 -14.57 -3.96 8.96
N VAL A 172 -14.31 -4.46 7.76
CA VAL A 172 -13.61 -5.72 7.53
C VAL A 172 -12.28 -5.40 6.84
N LEU A 173 -11.20 -5.81 7.48
CA LEU A 173 -9.83 -5.62 7.00
C LEU A 173 -9.28 -6.96 6.57
N VAL A 174 -8.89 -7.09 5.31
CA VAL A 174 -8.42 -8.35 4.71
C VAL A 174 -7.02 -8.13 4.15
N SER A 175 -6.03 -8.88 4.61
CA SER A 175 -4.65 -8.67 4.18
C SER A 175 -3.84 -9.96 4.04
N ALA A 176 -2.80 -9.92 3.21
CA ALA A 176 -1.82 -10.98 3.13
C ALA A 176 -0.39 -10.43 3.03
N GLY A 177 0.52 -11.02 3.79
CA GLY A 177 1.94 -10.64 3.83
C GLY A 177 2.11 -9.15 4.12
N ILE A 178 2.92 -8.44 3.32
CA ILE A 178 3.20 -7.00 3.54
C ILE A 178 1.98 -6.09 3.28
N GLY A 179 0.89 -6.61 2.68
CA GLY A 179 -0.40 -5.91 2.61
C GLY A 179 -1.03 -5.61 3.98
N ILE A 180 -0.40 -6.01 5.06
CA ILE A 180 -0.76 -5.63 6.43
C ILE A 180 -0.50 -4.14 6.73
N THR A 181 0.31 -3.45 5.94
CA THR A 181 0.74 -2.06 6.24
C THR A 181 -0.41 -1.05 6.28
N PRO A 182 -1.33 -0.95 5.31
CA PRO A 182 -2.48 -0.06 5.42
C PRO A 182 -3.43 -0.48 6.57
N VAL A 183 -3.56 -1.78 6.81
CA VAL A 183 -4.37 -2.29 7.92
C VAL A 183 -3.85 -1.82 9.28
N ALA A 184 -2.53 -1.82 9.46
CA ALA A 184 -1.91 -1.35 10.68
C ALA A 184 -2.16 0.15 10.91
N ALA A 185 -2.09 0.97 9.85
CA ALA A 185 -2.43 2.38 9.93
C ALA A 185 -3.89 2.60 10.32
N ILE A 186 -4.81 1.87 9.68
CA ILE A 186 -6.25 1.93 9.96
C ILE A 186 -6.55 1.57 11.41
N LEU A 187 -6.02 0.45 11.90
CA LEU A 187 -6.26 0.02 13.28
C LEU A 187 -5.66 0.98 14.30
N GLU A 188 -4.46 1.49 14.06
CA GLU A 188 -3.84 2.47 14.95
C GLU A 188 -4.66 3.76 15.04
N ASP A 189 -5.22 4.22 13.95
CA ASP A 189 -6.05 5.40 13.90
C ASP A 189 -7.42 5.16 14.57
N LEU A 190 -8.11 4.06 14.23
CA LEU A 190 -9.41 3.70 14.80
C LEU A 190 -9.35 3.45 16.29
N SER A 191 -8.31 2.77 16.78
CA SER A 191 -8.17 2.53 18.23
C SER A 191 -8.12 3.81 19.08
N ARG A 192 -7.77 4.95 18.45
CA ARG A 192 -7.76 6.27 19.09
C ARG A 192 -9.02 7.07 18.83
N ARG A 193 -9.52 7.07 17.57
CA ARG A 193 -10.63 7.96 17.17
C ARG A 193 -12.01 7.32 17.30
N GLN A 194 -12.10 6.01 17.08
CA GLN A 194 -13.36 5.24 17.05
C GLN A 194 -13.21 3.89 17.77
N PRO A 195 -12.85 3.85 19.07
CA PRO A 195 -12.56 2.60 19.79
C PRO A 195 -13.78 1.67 19.92
N ASP A 196 -14.98 2.19 19.66
CA ASP A 196 -16.24 1.45 19.70
C ASP A 196 -16.67 0.88 18.34
N ARG A 197 -15.98 1.25 17.23
CA ARG A 197 -16.31 0.76 15.89
C ARG A 197 -16.09 -0.74 15.80
N THR A 198 -17.05 -1.45 15.23
CA THR A 198 -16.92 -2.89 14.94
C THR A 198 -15.87 -3.13 13.88
N VAL A 199 -14.82 -3.90 14.19
CA VAL A 199 -13.74 -4.26 13.26
C VAL A 199 -13.50 -5.76 13.24
N ARG A 200 -13.37 -6.33 12.05
CA ARG A 200 -12.95 -7.72 11.82
C ARG A 200 -11.67 -7.70 10.98
N LEU A 201 -10.58 -8.14 11.56
CA LEU A 201 -9.27 -8.26 10.90
C LEU A 201 -9.03 -9.71 10.48
N PHE A 202 -8.78 -9.93 9.20
CA PHE A 202 -8.41 -11.21 8.61
C PHE A 202 -7.04 -11.05 7.94
N HIS A 203 -6.05 -11.81 8.43
CA HIS A 203 -4.70 -11.75 7.89
C HIS A 203 -4.15 -13.14 7.57
N ALA A 204 -3.49 -13.25 6.42
CA ALA A 204 -2.79 -14.47 6.01
C ALA A 204 -1.30 -14.20 5.82
N ASP A 205 -0.46 -15.11 6.28
CA ASP A 205 0.97 -15.09 6.02
C ASP A 205 1.52 -16.51 5.88
N ARG A 206 2.79 -16.61 5.48
CA ARG A 206 3.46 -17.93 5.38
C ARG A 206 3.66 -18.59 6.74
N ALA A 207 4.03 -17.79 7.74
CA ALA A 207 4.24 -18.24 9.10
C ALA A 207 4.06 -17.06 10.08
N HIS A 208 3.95 -17.35 11.38
CA HIS A 208 3.88 -16.32 12.41
C HIS A 208 5.12 -15.41 12.41
N GLU A 209 6.29 -15.98 12.19
CA GLU A 209 7.58 -15.27 12.16
C GLU A 209 7.70 -14.26 11.02
N THR A 210 6.88 -14.42 9.97
CA THR A 210 6.84 -13.47 8.83
C THR A 210 5.73 -12.43 8.95
N HIS A 211 4.84 -12.57 9.96
CA HIS A 211 3.73 -11.64 10.19
C HIS A 211 4.25 -10.31 10.79
N ALA A 212 4.50 -9.35 9.92
CA ALA A 212 4.95 -8.02 10.32
C ALA A 212 3.91 -7.29 11.18
N LEU A 213 4.38 -6.41 12.06
CA LEU A 213 3.55 -5.55 12.92
C LEU A 213 2.61 -6.31 13.88
N TYR A 214 2.79 -7.62 14.05
CA TYR A 214 1.90 -8.47 14.85
C TYR A 214 1.64 -7.92 16.26
N THR A 215 2.70 -7.56 16.96
CA THR A 215 2.59 -7.04 18.34
C THR A 215 1.81 -5.72 18.39
N SER A 216 2.04 -4.84 17.42
CA SER A 216 1.33 -3.57 17.31
C SER A 216 -0.15 -3.80 17.02
N LEU A 217 -0.47 -4.62 16.02
CA LEU A 217 -1.84 -4.97 15.62
C LEU A 217 -2.61 -5.59 16.79
N ARG A 218 -2.00 -6.55 17.48
CA ARG A 218 -2.60 -7.17 18.66
C ARG A 218 -2.96 -6.14 19.73
N ARG A 219 -2.07 -5.18 20.00
CA ARG A 219 -2.32 -4.10 20.97
C ARG A 219 -3.51 -3.25 20.54
N GLN A 220 -3.61 -2.89 19.25
CA GLN A 220 -4.71 -2.08 18.73
C GLN A 220 -6.05 -2.83 18.80
N VAL A 221 -6.07 -4.11 18.41
CA VAL A 221 -7.29 -4.93 18.51
C VAL A 221 -7.77 -5.02 19.97
N LEU A 222 -6.86 -5.21 20.92
CA LEU A 222 -7.19 -5.26 22.35
C LEU A 222 -7.66 -3.91 22.94
N ALA A 223 -7.26 -2.80 22.33
CA ALA A 223 -7.66 -1.47 22.75
C ALA A 223 -9.08 -1.09 22.27
N MET A 224 -9.64 -1.81 21.32
CA MET A 224 -10.99 -1.58 20.76
C MET A 224 -12.01 -2.49 21.43
N ARG A 225 -13.25 -2.01 21.62
CA ARG A 225 -14.31 -2.76 22.31
C ARG A 225 -14.88 -3.92 21.50
N ASP A 226 -15.01 -3.76 20.19
CA ASP A 226 -15.53 -4.79 19.27
C ASP A 226 -14.61 -4.99 18.06
N ALA A 227 -13.33 -5.20 18.32
CA ALA A 227 -12.39 -5.64 17.30
C ALA A 227 -12.01 -7.10 17.54
N ARG A 228 -11.96 -7.87 16.45
CA ARG A 228 -11.51 -9.27 16.47
C ARG A 228 -10.55 -9.51 15.32
N ALA A 229 -9.52 -10.33 15.57
CA ALA A 229 -8.53 -10.72 14.58
C ALA A 229 -8.53 -12.24 14.41
N GLN A 230 -8.47 -12.70 13.16
CA GLN A 230 -8.22 -14.09 12.81
C GLN A 230 -7.07 -14.15 11.83
N ASN A 231 -6.10 -15.01 12.12
CA ASN A 231 -4.92 -15.20 11.29
C ASN A 231 -4.93 -16.59 10.64
N TRP A 232 -4.33 -16.70 9.45
CA TRP A 232 -4.03 -17.97 8.77
C TRP A 232 -2.53 -18.03 8.48
N TYR A 233 -1.92 -19.17 8.77
CA TYR A 233 -0.52 -19.43 8.45
C TYR A 233 -0.38 -20.74 7.67
N GLU A 234 0.39 -20.67 6.57
CA GLU A 234 0.65 -21.86 5.75
C GLU A 234 1.51 -22.88 6.50
N ALA A 235 2.44 -22.39 7.36
CA ALA A 235 3.30 -23.21 8.20
C ALA A 235 3.13 -22.83 9.68
N ASP A 236 3.31 -23.81 10.57
CA ASP A 236 3.42 -23.64 12.04
C ASP A 236 2.29 -22.84 12.72
N ALA A 237 1.07 -22.93 12.18
CA ALA A 237 -0.09 -22.23 12.73
C ALA A 237 -0.33 -22.50 14.24
N HIS A 238 0.07 -23.66 14.72
CA HIS A 238 -0.12 -24.07 16.13
C HIS A 238 0.97 -23.58 17.10
N ALA A 239 2.12 -23.15 16.58
CA ALA A 239 3.23 -22.64 17.39
C ALA A 239 3.08 -21.16 17.78
N ALA A 240 2.15 -20.45 17.15
CA ALA A 240 2.00 -19.02 17.34
C ALA A 240 1.32 -18.69 18.69
N PRO A 241 1.90 -17.84 19.57
CA PRO A 241 1.28 -17.35 20.79
C PRO A 241 0.21 -16.30 20.46
N THR A 242 -0.86 -16.70 19.81
CA THR A 242 -1.93 -15.81 19.33
C THR A 242 -3.06 -15.69 20.36
N LEU A 243 -3.77 -14.55 20.36
CA LEU A 243 -4.99 -14.35 21.19
C LEU A 243 -6.09 -15.34 20.84
N HIS A 244 -6.16 -15.71 19.57
CA HIS A 244 -7.00 -16.78 19.03
C HIS A 244 -6.10 -17.74 18.28
N PRO A 245 -6.37 -19.05 18.31
CA PRO A 245 -5.60 -20.01 17.53
C PRO A 245 -5.57 -19.57 16.07
N ALA A 246 -4.39 -19.49 15.48
CA ALA A 246 -4.26 -19.28 14.06
C ALA A 246 -4.81 -20.51 13.33
N LEU A 247 -5.43 -20.31 12.19
CA LEU A 247 -5.90 -21.37 11.33
C LEU A 247 -4.77 -21.80 10.38
N PRO A 248 -4.61 -23.10 10.11
CA PRO A 248 -3.62 -23.59 9.16
C PRO A 248 -4.06 -23.33 7.71
N GLY A 249 -3.09 -23.07 6.84
CA GLY A 249 -3.29 -22.97 5.40
C GLY A 249 -3.68 -21.58 4.92
N PHE A 250 -4.35 -21.55 3.76
CA PHE A 250 -4.79 -20.31 3.13
C PHE A 250 -6.02 -19.72 3.78
N MET A 251 -6.19 -18.41 3.70
CA MET A 251 -7.37 -17.71 4.20
C MET A 251 -8.64 -18.21 3.50
N ASP A 252 -9.64 -18.56 4.30
CA ASP A 252 -10.99 -18.87 3.83
C ASP A 252 -12.00 -17.94 4.52
N LEU A 253 -12.64 -17.08 3.74
CA LEU A 253 -13.66 -16.16 4.21
C LEU A 253 -15.09 -16.74 4.12
N GLN A 254 -15.29 -17.99 3.69
CA GLN A 254 -16.62 -18.58 3.58
C GLN A 254 -17.31 -18.78 4.94
N ALA A 255 -16.52 -19.15 5.96
CA ALA A 255 -17.04 -19.51 7.27
C ALA A 255 -16.81 -18.44 8.37
N VAL A 256 -16.24 -17.27 8.02
CA VAL A 256 -15.99 -16.22 8.99
C VAL A 256 -17.24 -15.38 9.27
N ASP A 257 -17.32 -14.81 10.45
CA ASP A 257 -18.35 -13.84 10.81
C ASP A 257 -18.07 -12.49 10.12
N LEU A 258 -18.95 -12.10 9.20
CA LEU A 258 -18.92 -10.80 8.53
C LEU A 258 -20.07 -9.95 9.06
N PRO A 259 -19.79 -8.77 9.62
CA PRO A 259 -20.84 -7.85 10.05
C PRO A 259 -21.69 -7.38 8.87
N ASP A 260 -22.97 -7.23 9.10
CA ASP A 260 -23.89 -6.67 8.11
C ASP A 260 -23.46 -5.26 7.70
N ASN A 261 -23.62 -4.95 6.43
CA ASN A 261 -23.29 -3.63 5.87
C ASN A 261 -21.84 -3.17 6.10
N ALA A 262 -20.90 -4.09 6.27
CA ALA A 262 -19.49 -3.74 6.45
C ALA A 262 -18.90 -3.11 5.19
N THR A 263 -17.99 -2.15 5.40
CA THR A 263 -17.02 -1.72 4.40
C THR A 263 -15.80 -2.65 4.47
N VAL A 264 -15.26 -3.04 3.35
CA VAL A 264 -14.10 -3.95 3.27
C VAL A 264 -12.92 -3.22 2.68
N PHE A 265 -11.76 -3.30 3.35
CA PHE A 265 -10.47 -2.88 2.80
C PHE A 265 -9.57 -4.11 2.64
N MET A 266 -9.01 -4.27 1.43
CA MET A 266 -8.13 -5.40 1.11
C MET A 266 -6.77 -4.92 0.62
N CYS A 267 -5.71 -5.61 1.04
CA CYS A 267 -4.37 -5.42 0.49
C CYS A 267 -3.56 -6.71 0.57
N GLY A 268 -2.86 -7.05 -0.53
CA GLY A 268 -2.05 -8.26 -0.62
C GLY A 268 -1.70 -8.59 -2.07
N PRO A 269 -1.14 -9.77 -2.32
CA PRO A 269 -0.88 -10.26 -3.68
C PRO A 269 -2.16 -10.28 -4.52
N LEU A 270 -2.05 -9.91 -5.81
CA LEU A 270 -3.21 -9.81 -6.69
C LEU A 270 -4.07 -11.08 -6.75
N PRO A 271 -3.52 -12.29 -6.89
CA PRO A 271 -4.33 -13.53 -6.88
C PRO A 271 -5.10 -13.74 -5.57
N PHE A 272 -4.49 -13.38 -4.43
CA PHE A 272 -5.15 -13.41 -3.13
C PHE A 272 -6.35 -12.46 -3.11
N MET A 273 -6.16 -11.21 -3.50
CA MET A 273 -7.25 -10.22 -3.50
C MET A 273 -8.38 -10.60 -4.46
N GLN A 274 -8.07 -11.16 -5.63
CA GLN A 274 -9.08 -11.67 -6.57
C GLN A 274 -9.95 -12.77 -5.94
N THR A 275 -9.30 -13.73 -5.28
CA THR A 275 -10.03 -14.82 -4.57
C THR A 275 -10.88 -14.27 -3.42
N MET A 276 -10.33 -13.39 -2.60
CA MET A 276 -11.09 -12.80 -1.48
C MET A 276 -12.27 -11.96 -1.96
N ARG A 277 -12.07 -11.16 -3.01
CA ARG A 277 -13.16 -10.37 -3.60
C ARG A 277 -14.28 -11.26 -4.13
N ALA A 278 -13.95 -12.31 -4.88
CA ALA A 278 -14.95 -13.25 -5.39
C ALA A 278 -15.75 -13.88 -4.24
N THR A 279 -15.07 -14.30 -3.17
CA THR A 279 -15.72 -14.83 -1.97
C THR A 279 -16.65 -13.81 -1.30
N LEU A 280 -16.20 -12.57 -1.10
CA LEU A 280 -17.00 -11.52 -0.48
C LEU A 280 -18.25 -11.19 -1.31
N LEU A 281 -18.13 -11.10 -2.63
CA LEU A 281 -19.25 -10.90 -3.54
C LEU A 281 -20.25 -12.06 -3.47
N SER A 282 -19.78 -13.33 -3.46
CA SER A 282 -20.63 -14.51 -3.32
C SER A 282 -21.38 -14.56 -1.99
N ARG A 283 -20.86 -13.92 -0.96
CA ARG A 283 -21.48 -13.75 0.36
C ARG A 283 -22.39 -12.52 0.47
N GLY A 284 -22.63 -11.81 -0.64
CA GLY A 284 -23.56 -10.68 -0.70
C GLY A 284 -22.96 -9.32 -0.28
N VAL A 285 -21.64 -9.20 -0.14
CA VAL A 285 -21.00 -7.89 0.06
C VAL A 285 -21.08 -7.12 -1.24
N ALA A 286 -21.66 -5.92 -1.22
CA ALA A 286 -21.80 -5.09 -2.42
C ALA A 286 -20.42 -4.62 -2.94
N ALA A 287 -20.25 -4.63 -4.27
CA ALA A 287 -18.95 -4.35 -4.89
C ALA A 287 -18.39 -2.96 -4.55
N GLU A 288 -19.24 -1.96 -4.43
CA GLU A 288 -18.92 -0.58 -4.06
C GLU A 288 -18.44 -0.43 -2.61
N ARG A 289 -18.61 -1.45 -1.78
CA ARG A 289 -18.10 -1.48 -0.41
C ARG A 289 -16.76 -2.21 -0.27
N ILE A 290 -16.23 -2.74 -1.37
CA ILE A 290 -14.97 -3.48 -1.38
C ILE A 290 -13.91 -2.58 -1.98
N HIS A 291 -13.06 -2.03 -1.13
CA HIS A 291 -11.90 -1.21 -1.50
C HIS A 291 -10.64 -2.07 -1.45
N TYR A 292 -9.71 -1.83 -2.37
CA TYR A 292 -8.44 -2.56 -2.39
C TYR A 292 -7.28 -1.66 -2.82
N GLU A 293 -6.10 -1.99 -2.34
CA GLU A 293 -4.85 -1.34 -2.73
C GLU A 293 -3.91 -2.37 -3.35
N VAL A 294 -3.37 -2.05 -4.54
CA VAL A 294 -2.44 -2.92 -5.27
C VAL A 294 -1.02 -2.39 -5.12
N PHE A 295 -0.10 -3.21 -4.61
CA PHE A 295 1.31 -2.88 -4.59
C PHE A 295 1.98 -3.28 -5.92
N GLY A 296 2.02 -2.36 -6.85
CA GLY A 296 2.54 -2.55 -8.20
C GLY A 296 1.55 -2.13 -9.28
N PRO A 297 1.76 -2.55 -10.54
CA PRO A 297 0.83 -2.26 -11.61
C PRO A 297 -0.56 -2.84 -11.31
N ASP A 298 -1.59 -2.01 -11.37
CA ASP A 298 -2.97 -2.47 -11.22
C ASP A 298 -3.44 -3.20 -12.50
N LEU A 299 -3.07 -4.48 -12.59
CA LEU A 299 -3.54 -5.35 -13.67
C LEU A 299 -5.01 -5.75 -13.53
N TRP A 300 -5.64 -5.43 -12.40
CA TRP A 300 -7.06 -5.73 -12.17
C TRP A 300 -7.97 -4.76 -12.93
N ALA A 301 -7.62 -3.49 -12.96
CA ALA A 301 -8.34 -2.49 -13.72
C ALA A 301 -8.35 -2.76 -15.23
N GLN A 302 -7.38 -3.55 -15.73
CA GLN A 302 -7.27 -3.90 -17.15
C GLN A 302 -8.20 -5.05 -17.58
N ASN A 303 -8.78 -5.82 -16.66
CA ASN A 303 -9.65 -6.93 -17.00
C ASN A 303 -10.73 -7.17 -15.92
N PRO A 304 -11.74 -6.26 -15.83
CA PRO A 304 -12.82 -6.40 -14.85
C PRO A 304 -13.68 -7.66 -15.07
N ASP A 305 -13.66 -8.23 -16.29
CA ASP A 305 -14.46 -9.39 -16.70
C ASP A 305 -13.74 -10.74 -16.52
N ALA A 306 -12.45 -10.77 -16.17
CA ALA A 306 -11.69 -12.02 -15.96
C ALA A 306 -12.12 -12.80 -14.70
N VAL A 307 -13.07 -12.31 -13.94
CA VAL A 307 -13.57 -12.93 -12.69
C VAL A 307 -14.71 -13.95 -12.93
N GLY A 308 -15.13 -14.15 -14.20
CA GLY A 308 -16.26 -15.02 -14.55
C GLY A 308 -15.90 -16.36 -15.20
N ALA A 309 -14.62 -16.68 -15.39
CA ALA A 309 -14.20 -17.91 -16.09
C ALA A 309 -13.04 -18.61 -15.35
N ALA A 310 -13.36 -19.28 -14.27
CA ALA A 310 -12.58 -20.40 -13.71
C ALA A 310 -13.47 -21.24 -12.78
#